data_c37acc8d11678afc95887294939b9417
#
_entry.id   c37acc8d11678afc95887294939b9417
#
_cell.length_a   1.000
_cell.length_b   1.000
_cell.length_c   1.000
_cell.angle_alpha   90.00
_cell.angle_beta   90.00
_cell.angle_gamma   90.00
#
_symmetry.space_group_name_H-M   'P 1'
#
loop_
_entity.id
_entity.type
_entity.pdbx_description
1 polymer ?
#
loop_
_entity_poly.entity_id
_entity_poly.type
_entity_poly.pdbx_seq_one_letter_code
_entity_poly.pdbx_strand_id
1 'polypeptide(L)'
;GLCFTADMDWLSIDGLRPDPTKTILQVKEHRGYEPFTLARFNTTYVGGAIHELGHGMSLPHNYATKVEAKMGTALMGAGNYTYRKEWRNEGKGSFLTHSSALRLLVHPLFSGTTKQCKHATKAKYGQLALSHSDGKIHIRGTIESAISTVAMIAYNDRENKGQRGYM
;
A
#
# COMPACT_ATOMS: atom_id res chain seq x y z
N GLY A 1 13.48 -5.23 3.29
CA GLY A 1 13.40 -3.78 3.08
C GLY A 1 13.90 -3.02 4.30
N LEU A 2 14.20 -1.75 4.09
CA LEU A 2 14.51 -0.79 5.15
C LEU A 2 13.46 0.30 5.13
N CYS A 3 13.05 0.74 6.32
CA CYS A 3 12.09 1.81 6.51
C CYS A 3 12.67 2.80 7.51
N PHE A 4 12.64 4.09 7.19
CA PHE A 4 13.08 5.17 8.06
C PHE A 4 11.90 6.11 8.27
N THR A 5 11.58 6.36 9.55
CA THR A 5 10.57 7.34 9.95
C THR A 5 11.14 8.24 11.04
N ALA A 6 10.64 9.46 11.13
CA ALA A 6 10.94 10.37 12.22
C ALA A 6 9.74 10.43 13.18
N ASP A 7 10.01 10.64 14.44
CA ASP A 7 9.01 10.89 15.47
C ASP A 7 8.87 12.39 15.75
N MET A 8 7.71 12.81 16.23
CA MET A 8 7.40 14.18 16.61
C MET A 8 6.37 14.18 17.73
N ASP A 9 6.44 15.16 18.65
CA ASP A 9 5.52 15.28 19.79
C ASP A 9 4.03 15.32 19.42
N TRP A 10 3.69 15.74 18.20
CA TRP A 10 2.30 15.82 17.72
C TRP A 10 1.81 14.56 17.03
N LEU A 11 2.69 13.57 16.80
CA LEU A 11 2.30 12.29 16.20
C LEU A 11 1.64 11.42 17.26
N SER A 12 0.36 11.14 17.06
CA SER A 12 -0.37 10.24 17.94
C SER A 12 -1.56 9.58 17.23
N ILE A 13 -1.91 8.39 17.69
CA ILE A 13 -3.12 7.70 17.21
C ILE A 13 -4.38 8.47 17.63
N ASP A 14 -4.37 9.10 18.80
CA ASP A 14 -5.50 9.92 19.26
C ASP A 14 -5.68 11.17 18.42
N GLY A 15 -4.60 11.74 17.88
CA GLY A 15 -4.67 12.84 16.92
C GLY A 15 -5.38 12.52 15.59
N LEU A 16 -5.63 11.23 15.30
CA LEU A 16 -6.45 10.81 14.16
C LEU A 16 -7.95 10.96 14.39
N ARG A 17 -8.38 11.17 15.63
CA ARG A 17 -9.79 11.32 16.03
C ARG A 17 -10.26 12.76 15.83
N PRO A 18 -11.58 13.01 15.87
CA PRO A 18 -12.10 14.37 15.88
C PRO A 18 -11.48 15.18 17.00
N ASP A 19 -10.91 16.33 16.65
CA ASP A 19 -10.38 17.29 17.62
C ASP A 19 -11.43 18.39 17.83
N PRO A 20 -12.10 18.46 19.02
CA PRO A 20 -13.13 19.45 19.30
C PRO A 20 -12.56 20.88 19.34
N THR A 21 -11.27 21.05 19.63
CA THR A 21 -10.62 22.35 19.69
C THR A 21 -10.19 22.85 18.32
N LYS A 22 -10.22 21.98 17.30
CA LYS A 22 -9.72 22.27 15.95
C LYS A 22 -8.31 22.84 15.96
N THR A 23 -7.44 22.23 16.72
CA THR A 23 -6.02 22.62 16.82
C THR A 23 -5.39 22.76 15.45
N ILE A 24 -4.79 23.89 15.16
CA ILE A 24 -4.11 24.20 13.90
C ILE A 24 -2.60 24.25 14.13
N LEU A 25 -1.89 23.47 13.34
CA LEU A 25 -0.44 23.41 13.30
C LEU A 25 0.06 24.16 12.05
N GLN A 26 1.17 24.86 12.17
CA GLN A 26 1.87 25.44 11.01
C GLN A 26 2.93 24.46 10.53
N VAL A 27 2.65 23.77 9.43
CA VAL A 27 3.52 22.71 8.89
C VAL A 27 4.28 23.24 7.69
N LYS A 28 5.59 22.99 7.66
CA LYS A 28 6.43 23.38 6.53
C LYS A 28 6.27 22.36 5.41
N GLU A 29 5.72 22.81 4.31
CA GLU A 29 5.60 22.07 3.06
C GLU A 29 6.50 22.63 1.96
N HIS A 30 6.51 22.04 0.78
CA HIS A 30 7.35 22.47 -0.34
C HIS A 30 7.21 23.96 -0.75
N ARG A 31 6.02 24.54 -0.49
CA ARG A 31 5.69 25.93 -0.85
C ARG A 31 5.73 26.91 0.33
N GLY A 32 6.18 26.46 1.50
CA GLY A 32 6.21 27.24 2.72
C GLY A 32 5.41 26.62 3.86
N TYR A 33 5.07 27.42 4.86
CA TYR A 33 4.25 26.95 5.98
C TYR A 33 2.78 26.96 5.59
N GLU A 34 2.10 25.83 5.82
CA GLU A 34 0.66 25.64 5.61
C GLU A 34 -0.04 25.30 6.93
N PRO A 35 -1.27 25.80 7.15
CA PRO A 35 -2.06 25.42 8.31
C PRO A 35 -2.61 24.00 8.14
N PHE A 36 -2.29 23.13 9.08
CA PHE A 36 -2.84 21.78 9.18
C PHE A 36 -3.68 21.67 10.44
N THR A 37 -4.84 21.03 10.33
CA THR A 37 -5.49 20.53 11.55
C THR A 37 -4.64 19.40 12.14
N LEU A 38 -4.65 19.23 13.47
CA LEU A 38 -3.97 18.13 14.12
C LEU A 38 -4.35 16.78 13.49
N ALA A 39 -5.62 16.61 13.14
CA ALA A 39 -6.12 15.41 12.49
C ALA A 39 -5.55 15.21 11.07
N ARG A 40 -5.45 16.27 10.26
CA ARG A 40 -4.81 16.20 8.94
C ARG A 40 -3.32 15.87 9.07
N PHE A 41 -2.65 16.48 10.06
CA PHE A 41 -1.25 16.21 10.37
C PHE A 41 -1.04 14.72 10.65
N ASN A 42 -1.79 14.18 11.61
CA ASN A 42 -1.66 12.77 11.97
C ASN A 42 -2.09 11.82 10.84
N THR A 43 -3.15 12.15 10.08
CA THR A 43 -3.50 11.40 8.86
C THR A 43 -2.31 11.27 7.92
N THR A 44 -1.64 12.39 7.62
CA THR A 44 -0.55 12.41 6.64
C THR A 44 0.70 11.70 7.16
N TYR A 45 1.11 11.97 8.40
CA TYR A 45 2.41 11.51 8.89
C TYR A 45 2.36 10.15 9.58
N VAL A 46 1.32 9.84 10.34
CA VAL A 46 1.10 8.45 10.83
C VAL A 46 0.80 7.54 9.64
N GLY A 47 -0.04 7.99 8.71
CA GLY A 47 -0.29 7.27 7.46
C GLY A 47 0.97 7.07 6.63
N GLY A 48 1.85 8.08 6.59
CA GLY A 48 3.18 8.01 5.98
C GLY A 48 4.06 6.94 6.63
N ALA A 49 4.17 6.95 7.96
CA ALA A 49 4.94 5.95 8.69
C ALA A 49 4.45 4.51 8.41
N ILE A 50 3.13 4.31 8.36
CA ILE A 50 2.52 3.00 8.03
C ILE A 50 2.80 2.63 6.56
N HIS A 51 2.78 3.60 5.64
CA HIS A 51 3.14 3.40 4.22
C HIS A 51 4.62 2.95 4.10
N GLU A 52 5.54 3.66 4.75
CA GLU A 52 6.96 3.30 4.75
C GLU A 52 7.21 1.93 5.41
N LEU A 53 6.49 1.61 6.48
CA LEU A 53 6.52 0.27 7.07
C LEU A 53 6.10 -0.79 6.05
N GLY A 54 5.10 -0.50 5.21
CA GLY A 54 4.73 -1.35 4.08
C GLY A 54 5.91 -1.62 3.15
N HIS A 55 6.70 -0.59 2.78
CA HIS A 55 7.92 -0.77 2.01
C HIS A 55 8.97 -1.60 2.77
N GLY A 56 9.10 -1.40 4.08
CA GLY A 56 9.94 -2.25 4.95
C GLY A 56 9.55 -3.73 4.86
N MET A 57 8.28 -4.04 4.68
CA MET A 57 7.75 -5.38 4.44
C MET A 57 7.76 -5.80 2.95
N SER A 58 8.51 -5.10 2.11
CA SER A 58 8.64 -5.39 0.67
C SER A 58 7.35 -5.21 -0.14
N LEU A 59 6.43 -4.37 0.32
CA LEU A 59 5.29 -3.95 -0.48
C LEU A 59 5.74 -2.83 -1.44
N PRO A 60 5.49 -2.95 -2.74
CA PRO A 60 5.72 -1.88 -3.69
C PRO A 60 4.54 -0.91 -3.72
N HIS A 61 4.74 0.26 -4.33
CA HIS A 61 3.62 1.15 -4.66
C HIS A 61 2.59 0.44 -5.52
N ASN A 62 1.32 0.68 -5.25
CA ASN A 62 0.22 0.19 -6.04
C ASN A 62 -0.99 1.13 -6.00
N TYR A 63 -1.95 0.86 -6.87
CA TYR A 63 -3.22 1.57 -6.93
C TYR A 63 -4.38 0.60 -6.73
N ALA A 64 -5.46 1.14 -6.19
CA ALA A 64 -6.73 0.42 -6.14
C ALA A 64 -7.25 0.14 -7.56
N THR A 65 -7.73 -1.06 -7.79
CA THR A 65 -8.54 -1.36 -8.98
C THR A 65 -9.86 -0.58 -8.93
N LYS A 66 -10.60 -0.51 -10.04
CA LYS A 66 -11.92 0.16 -10.08
C LYS A 66 -12.89 -0.40 -9.02
N VAL A 67 -12.81 -1.68 -8.72
CA VAL A 67 -13.64 -2.34 -7.71
C VAL A 67 -13.17 -1.94 -6.30
N GLU A 68 -11.89 -2.01 -6.05
CA GLU A 68 -11.30 -1.70 -4.74
C GLU A 68 -11.41 -0.20 -4.39
N ALA A 69 -11.41 0.70 -5.36
CA ALA A 69 -11.54 2.15 -5.15
C ALA A 69 -12.83 2.52 -4.40
N LYS A 70 -13.83 1.63 -4.39
CA LYS A 70 -15.03 1.78 -3.57
C LYS A 70 -14.75 1.69 -2.07
N MET A 71 -13.65 1.07 -1.66
CA MET A 71 -13.24 0.95 -0.25
C MET A 71 -12.45 2.17 0.25
N GLY A 72 -11.82 2.94 -0.63
CA GLY A 72 -11.00 4.09 -0.26
C GLY A 72 -9.76 4.22 -1.13
N THR A 73 -8.65 4.67 -0.55
CA THR A 73 -7.38 4.88 -1.25
C THR A 73 -6.39 3.76 -0.89
N ALA A 74 -5.70 3.22 -1.88
CA ALA A 74 -4.66 2.21 -1.63
C ALA A 74 -3.56 2.79 -0.72
N LEU A 75 -3.28 2.13 0.40
CA LEU A 75 -2.27 2.59 1.37
C LEU A 75 -0.89 2.71 0.71
N MET A 76 -0.51 1.74 -0.11
CA MET A 76 0.76 1.76 -0.83
C MET A 76 0.76 2.66 -2.09
N GLY A 77 -0.29 3.45 -2.28
CA GLY A 77 -0.38 4.56 -3.23
C GLY A 77 -0.39 5.88 -2.48
N ALA A 78 -1.48 6.64 -2.64
CA ALA A 78 -1.69 7.92 -1.95
C ALA A 78 -2.48 7.78 -0.62
N GLY A 79 -2.55 6.58 -0.05
CA GLY A 79 -3.38 6.28 1.11
C GLY A 79 -2.91 6.94 2.41
N ASN A 80 -1.64 7.36 2.50
CA ASN A 80 -1.15 8.16 3.61
C ASN A 80 -1.94 9.47 3.79
N TYR A 81 -2.44 10.10 2.72
CA TYR A 81 -3.25 11.32 2.78
C TYR A 81 -4.72 11.08 3.14
N THR A 82 -5.14 9.84 3.24
CA THR A 82 -6.52 9.47 3.59
C THR A 82 -6.59 8.56 4.82
N TYR A 83 -5.43 8.26 5.45
CA TYR A 83 -5.34 7.34 6.57
C TYR A 83 -6.30 7.74 7.69
N ARG A 84 -7.21 6.84 8.05
CA ARG A 84 -8.21 6.99 9.11
C ARG A 84 -9.17 8.19 8.99
N LYS A 85 -9.39 8.72 7.79
CA LYS A 85 -10.40 9.77 7.56
C LYS A 85 -11.81 9.33 7.95
N GLU A 86 -12.13 8.05 7.82
CA GLU A 86 -13.41 7.47 8.19
C GLU A 86 -13.73 7.65 9.69
N TRP A 87 -12.72 7.75 10.54
CA TRP A 87 -12.95 8.00 11.97
C TRP A 87 -13.54 9.39 12.26
N ARG A 88 -13.40 10.30 11.33
CA ARG A 88 -13.87 11.68 11.43
C ARG A 88 -15.02 12.01 10.48
N ASN A 89 -15.54 11.01 9.79
CA ASN A 89 -16.53 11.20 8.71
C ASN A 89 -16.07 12.14 7.58
N GLU A 90 -14.74 12.24 7.34
CA GLU A 90 -14.15 13.07 6.28
C GLU A 90 -14.03 12.32 4.96
N GLY A 91 -14.63 11.17 4.83
CA GLY A 91 -14.62 10.31 3.67
C GLY A 91 -14.02 8.94 3.95
N LYS A 92 -13.73 8.20 2.89
CA LYS A 92 -13.16 6.88 2.99
C LYS A 92 -11.67 6.98 3.36
N GLY A 93 -11.24 6.09 4.23
CA GLY A 93 -9.86 5.97 4.64
C GLY A 93 -8.96 5.28 3.61
N SER A 94 -7.88 4.73 4.09
CA SER A 94 -6.96 3.92 3.30
C SER A 94 -7.11 2.43 3.62
N PHE A 95 -6.72 1.59 2.67
CA PHE A 95 -6.77 0.14 2.81
C PHE A 95 -5.59 -0.52 2.07
N LEU A 96 -5.27 -1.75 2.45
CA LEU A 96 -4.34 -2.59 1.70
C LEU A 96 -5.08 -3.25 0.53
N THR A 97 -4.59 -3.04 -0.70
CA THR A 97 -5.13 -3.72 -1.88
C THR A 97 -4.98 -5.23 -1.76
N HIS A 98 -5.77 -5.96 -2.52
CA HIS A 98 -5.69 -7.42 -2.55
C HIS A 98 -4.27 -7.91 -2.89
N SER A 99 -3.60 -7.26 -3.83
CA SER A 99 -2.21 -7.60 -4.19
C SER A 99 -1.22 -7.39 -3.04
N SER A 100 -1.38 -6.31 -2.25
CA SER A 100 -0.59 -6.09 -1.04
C SER A 100 -0.88 -7.13 0.04
N ALA A 101 -2.15 -7.45 0.26
CA ALA A 101 -2.56 -8.46 1.23
C ALA A 101 -1.99 -9.84 0.90
N LEU A 102 -2.02 -10.26 -0.38
CA LEU A 102 -1.42 -11.52 -0.82
C LEU A 102 0.10 -11.57 -0.58
N ARG A 103 0.80 -10.45 -0.76
CA ARG A 103 2.24 -10.38 -0.45
C ARG A 103 2.50 -10.53 1.05
N LEU A 104 1.71 -9.88 1.89
CA LEU A 104 1.81 -10.01 3.34
C LEU A 104 1.47 -11.42 3.83
N LEU A 105 0.49 -12.08 3.21
CA LEU A 105 0.12 -13.45 3.55
C LEU A 105 1.30 -14.42 3.50
N VAL A 106 2.22 -14.22 2.56
CA VAL A 106 3.43 -15.05 2.43
C VAL A 106 4.66 -14.45 3.09
N HIS A 107 4.55 -13.28 3.68
CA HIS A 107 5.66 -12.62 4.37
C HIS A 107 5.97 -13.36 5.69
N PRO A 108 7.25 -13.60 6.03
CA PRO A 108 7.63 -14.39 7.21
C PRO A 108 6.99 -13.94 8.53
N LEU A 109 6.82 -12.63 8.72
CA LEU A 109 6.19 -12.07 9.93
C LEU A 109 4.72 -12.50 10.11
N PHE A 110 4.01 -12.82 9.03
CA PHE A 110 2.58 -13.15 9.08
C PHE A 110 2.31 -14.63 8.81
N SER A 111 3.14 -15.27 8.00
CA SER A 111 2.95 -16.68 7.62
C SER A 111 3.52 -17.68 8.64
N GLY A 112 4.32 -17.21 9.58
CA GLY A 112 5.07 -18.08 10.52
C GLY A 112 6.10 -18.99 9.82
N THR A 113 6.36 -18.77 8.53
CA THR A 113 7.32 -19.60 7.79
C THR A 113 8.75 -19.13 8.02
N THR A 114 9.63 -20.08 8.33
CA THR A 114 11.08 -19.86 8.40
C THR A 114 11.71 -19.95 7.02
N LYS A 115 11.21 -19.20 6.04
CA LYS A 115 11.79 -19.19 4.70
C LYS A 115 13.21 -18.63 4.77
N GLN A 116 14.16 -19.44 4.34
CA GLN A 116 15.51 -18.93 4.12
C GLN A 116 15.49 -17.97 2.93
N CYS A 117 15.60 -16.68 3.19
CA CYS A 117 15.55 -15.60 2.17
C CYS A 117 16.64 -15.75 1.07
N LYS A 118 17.58 -16.66 1.24
CA LYS A 118 18.72 -16.89 0.33
C LYS A 118 18.44 -17.91 -0.79
N HIS A 119 17.33 -18.64 -0.75
CA HIS A 119 17.03 -19.63 -1.77
C HIS A 119 15.97 -19.07 -2.73
N ALA A 120 16.43 -18.69 -3.93
CA ALA A 120 15.52 -18.36 -5.02
C ALA A 120 14.63 -19.58 -5.30
N THR A 121 13.32 -19.39 -5.26
CA THR A 121 12.38 -20.42 -5.71
C THR A 121 12.55 -20.60 -7.20
N LYS A 122 12.90 -21.81 -7.64
CA LYS A 122 13.01 -22.17 -9.06
C LYS A 122 11.60 -22.39 -9.64
N ALA A 123 10.79 -21.32 -9.66
CA ALA A 123 9.52 -21.36 -10.35
C ALA A 123 9.73 -21.04 -11.85
N LYS A 124 9.14 -21.81 -12.72
CA LYS A 124 9.14 -21.59 -14.18
C LYS A 124 7.73 -21.37 -14.67
N TYR A 125 7.55 -20.43 -15.56
CA TYR A 125 6.31 -20.28 -16.29
C TYR A 125 6.36 -21.15 -17.53
N GLY A 126 5.34 -22.01 -17.72
CA GLY A 126 5.12 -22.78 -18.94
C GLY A 126 3.90 -22.27 -19.69
N GLN A 127 3.91 -22.39 -21.02
CA GLN A 127 2.76 -22.14 -21.90
C GLN A 127 1.95 -20.87 -21.56
N LEU A 128 2.61 -19.73 -21.42
CA LEU A 128 1.94 -18.47 -21.17
C LEU A 128 1.16 -18.03 -22.43
N ALA A 129 -0.15 -17.93 -22.34
CA ALA A 129 -1.04 -17.41 -23.39
C ALA A 129 -1.73 -16.13 -22.94
N LEU A 130 -1.79 -15.16 -23.85
CA LEU A 130 -2.48 -13.90 -23.66
C LEU A 130 -3.62 -13.82 -24.67
N SER A 131 -4.80 -13.44 -24.25
CA SER A 131 -5.92 -13.14 -25.10
C SER A 131 -6.66 -11.90 -24.64
N HIS A 132 -7.42 -11.28 -25.52
CA HIS A 132 -8.24 -10.11 -25.22
C HIS A 132 -9.68 -10.39 -25.61
N SER A 133 -10.60 -10.24 -24.66
CA SER A 133 -12.04 -10.26 -24.92
C SER A 133 -12.77 -9.39 -23.89
N ASP A 134 -13.90 -8.83 -24.29
CA ASP A 134 -14.78 -8.02 -23.42
C ASP A 134 -14.06 -6.87 -22.69
N GLY A 135 -13.08 -6.25 -23.36
CA GLY A 135 -12.28 -5.17 -22.78
C GLY A 135 -11.31 -5.63 -21.67
N LYS A 136 -11.07 -6.95 -21.56
CA LYS A 136 -10.19 -7.55 -20.56
C LYS A 136 -9.04 -8.30 -21.23
N ILE A 137 -7.89 -8.29 -20.58
CA ILE A 137 -6.77 -9.16 -20.93
C ILE A 137 -6.87 -10.42 -20.08
N HIS A 138 -6.93 -11.55 -20.76
CA HIS A 138 -6.91 -12.87 -20.13
C HIS A 138 -5.50 -13.43 -20.21
N ILE A 139 -4.96 -13.81 -19.05
CA ILE A 139 -3.64 -14.45 -18.93
C ILE A 139 -3.88 -15.89 -18.50
N ARG A 140 -3.41 -16.84 -19.28
CA ARG A 140 -3.47 -18.26 -18.96
C ARG A 140 -2.07 -18.84 -19.04
N GLY A 141 -1.70 -19.67 -18.11
CA GLY A 141 -0.40 -20.33 -18.11
C GLY A 141 -0.29 -21.40 -17.05
N THR A 142 0.82 -22.11 -17.07
CA THR A 142 1.20 -23.07 -16.05
C THR A 142 2.40 -22.56 -15.26
N ILE A 143 2.46 -22.94 -13.99
CA ILE A 143 3.61 -22.66 -13.13
C ILE A 143 4.16 -23.99 -12.64
N GLU A 144 5.41 -24.25 -12.96
CA GLU A 144 6.17 -25.38 -12.41
C GLU A 144 6.98 -24.89 -11.22
N SER A 145 6.68 -25.40 -10.04
CA SER A 145 7.37 -25.03 -8.81
C SER A 145 7.40 -26.19 -7.84
N ALA A 146 8.54 -26.36 -7.17
CA ALA A 146 8.69 -27.33 -6.09
C ALA A 146 7.90 -26.97 -4.82
N ILE A 147 7.39 -25.74 -4.73
CA ILE A 147 6.60 -25.25 -3.62
C ILE A 147 5.25 -24.74 -4.12
N SER A 148 4.23 -24.80 -3.25
CA SER A 148 2.90 -24.30 -3.58
C SER A 148 2.92 -22.83 -3.95
N THR A 149 2.28 -22.49 -5.07
CA THR A 149 2.07 -21.11 -5.51
C THR A 149 0.81 -20.57 -4.89
N VAL A 150 0.91 -19.47 -4.15
CA VAL A 150 -0.25 -18.86 -3.47
C VAL A 150 -0.99 -17.90 -4.41
N ALA A 151 -0.25 -17.15 -5.22
CA ALA A 151 -0.83 -16.17 -6.13
C ALA A 151 0.12 -15.82 -7.26
N MET A 152 -0.44 -15.31 -8.35
CA MET A 152 0.25 -14.61 -9.42
C MET A 152 -0.22 -13.16 -9.41
N ILE A 153 0.71 -12.23 -9.33
CA ILE A 153 0.40 -10.79 -9.35
C ILE A 153 0.87 -10.23 -10.68
N ALA A 154 -0.07 -9.76 -11.50
CA ALA A 154 0.25 -9.07 -12.73
C ALA A 154 0.76 -7.67 -12.41
N TYR A 155 1.78 -7.26 -13.14
CA TYR A 155 2.45 -5.97 -12.95
C TYR A 155 2.34 -5.15 -14.22
N ASN A 156 1.78 -3.95 -14.12
CA ASN A 156 1.74 -2.99 -15.22
C ASN A 156 2.78 -1.90 -14.97
N ASP A 157 3.89 -1.97 -15.68
CA ASP A 157 4.93 -0.95 -15.65
C ASP A 157 4.55 0.21 -16.57
N ARG A 158 3.84 1.19 -16.03
CA ARG A 158 3.64 2.45 -16.72
C ARG A 158 4.91 3.30 -16.58
N GLU A 159 5.74 3.28 -17.57
CA GLU A 159 7.06 3.92 -17.64
C GLU A 159 7.13 5.41 -17.25
N ASN A 160 6.03 6.10 -17.11
CA ASN A 160 6.07 7.56 -17.16
C ASN A 160 5.88 8.34 -15.86
N LYS A 161 5.82 7.73 -14.66
CA LYS A 161 5.69 8.55 -13.44
C LYS A 161 6.32 7.98 -12.15
N GLY A 162 7.23 7.05 -12.23
CA GLY A 162 7.88 6.49 -11.03
C GLY A 162 6.93 5.73 -10.09
N GLN A 163 5.68 5.56 -10.47
CA GLN A 163 4.65 4.87 -9.70
C GLN A 163 4.23 3.62 -10.47
N ARG A 164 4.52 2.48 -9.89
CA ARG A 164 4.21 1.18 -10.47
C ARG A 164 2.83 0.73 -9.99
N GLY A 165 1.90 0.54 -10.92
CA GLY A 165 0.58 -0.01 -10.62
C GLY A 165 0.60 -1.54 -10.65
N TYR A 166 0.10 -2.17 -9.60
CA TYR A 166 -0.18 -3.62 -9.57
C TYR A 166 -1.67 -3.83 -9.68
N MET A 167 -2.07 -4.77 -10.52
CA MET A 167 -3.44 -5.28 -10.60
C MET A 167 -3.51 -6.67 -10.02
#